data_b8885b070b88f14ef638c6f17457feb0
#
_entry.id   b8885b070b88f14ef638c6f17457feb0
#
_cell.length_a   1.000
_cell.length_b   1.000
_cell.length_c   1.000
_cell.angle_alpha   90.00
_cell.angle_beta   90.00
_cell.angle_gamma   90.00
#
_symmetry.space_group_name_H-M   'P 1'
#
loop_
_entity.id
_entity.type
_entity.pdbx_description
1 polymer ?
#
loop_
_entity_poly.entity_id
_entity_poly.type
_entity_poly.pdbx_seq_one_letter_code
_entity_poly.pdbx_strand_id
1 'polypeptide(L)'
;MKTSSAKAKGRRLQQWFRTLLVENLEIHPEDIESRPMGSGGEDLIMARAAREKFPFSIECKNQESGNVWKAMEQAQANAKHYTPIVVMKKNNEKPLVVIDAEVFVDMVADLQDKLL
;
A
#
# COMPACT_ATOMS: atom_id res chain seq x y z
N MET A 1 6.54 21.28 -9.36
CA MET A 1 5.58 21.16 -8.26
C MET A 1 6.26 21.47 -6.93
N LYS A 2 5.58 22.17 -6.07
CA LYS A 2 6.11 22.49 -4.76
C LYS A 2 6.11 21.25 -3.86
N THR A 3 7.14 21.10 -3.03
CA THR A 3 7.28 19.97 -2.12
C THR A 3 6.05 19.77 -1.23
N SER A 4 5.46 20.87 -0.73
CA SER A 4 4.26 20.80 0.12
C SER A 4 3.06 20.19 -0.61
N SER A 5 2.87 20.49 -1.90
CA SER A 5 1.82 19.90 -2.73
C SER A 5 2.05 18.41 -2.96
N ALA A 6 3.29 18.03 -3.22
CA ALA A 6 3.66 16.63 -3.42
C ALA A 6 3.40 15.82 -2.14
N LYS A 7 3.79 16.36 -0.98
CA LYS A 7 3.55 15.72 0.31
C LYS A 7 2.05 15.61 0.60
N ALA A 8 1.27 16.64 0.29
CA ALA A 8 -0.17 16.61 0.49
C ALA A 8 -0.86 15.55 -0.37
N LYS A 9 -0.44 15.42 -1.62
CA LYS A 9 -0.95 14.38 -2.53
C LYS A 9 -0.63 12.98 -2.01
N GLY A 10 0.60 12.77 -1.55
CA GLY A 10 1.01 11.49 -0.97
C GLY A 10 0.20 11.14 0.27
N ARG A 11 0.00 12.10 1.16
CA ARG A 11 -0.79 11.91 2.38
C ARG A 11 -2.23 11.57 2.05
N ARG A 12 -2.83 12.24 1.08
CA ARG A 12 -4.22 11.96 0.67
C ARG A 12 -4.37 10.52 0.15
N LEU A 13 -3.41 10.05 -0.61
CA LEU A 13 -3.46 8.67 -1.12
C LEU A 13 -3.31 7.66 0.02
N GLN A 14 -2.39 7.89 0.96
CA GLN A 14 -2.23 7.04 2.14
C GLN A 14 -3.52 6.99 2.95
N GLN A 15 -4.15 8.14 3.21
CA GLN A 15 -5.39 8.23 3.96
C GLN A 15 -6.54 7.53 3.22
N TRP A 16 -6.60 7.71 1.92
CA TRP A 16 -7.63 7.08 1.09
C TRP A 16 -7.52 5.56 1.16
N PHE A 17 -6.31 5.03 1.01
CA PHE A 17 -6.11 3.58 1.03
C PHE A 17 -6.36 3.00 2.41
N ARG A 18 -5.92 3.71 3.45
CA ARG A 18 -6.23 3.33 4.83
C ARG A 18 -7.74 3.20 5.04
N THR A 19 -8.49 4.19 4.62
CA THR A 19 -9.95 4.19 4.75
C THR A 19 -10.58 3.01 4.01
N LEU A 20 -10.09 2.74 2.80
CA LEU A 20 -10.57 1.62 2.01
C LEU A 20 -10.38 0.28 2.74
N LEU A 21 -9.21 0.09 3.36
CA LEU A 21 -8.93 -1.13 4.13
C LEU A 21 -9.80 -1.24 5.37
N VAL A 22 -9.93 -0.15 6.11
CA VAL A 22 -10.76 -0.10 7.32
C VAL A 22 -12.22 -0.45 7.01
N GLU A 23 -12.76 0.16 5.96
CA GLU A 23 -14.18 -0.01 5.62
C GLU A 23 -14.49 -1.38 5.01
N ASN A 24 -13.53 -2.00 4.33
CA ASN A 24 -13.82 -3.24 3.58
C ASN A 24 -13.28 -4.50 4.23
N LEU A 25 -12.29 -4.42 5.11
CA LEU A 25 -11.65 -5.59 5.71
C LEU A 25 -11.87 -5.71 7.21
N GLU A 26 -12.75 -4.90 7.78
CA GLU A 26 -13.05 -4.91 9.21
C GLU A 26 -11.79 -4.70 10.07
N ILE A 27 -10.87 -3.86 9.59
CA ILE A 27 -9.69 -3.46 10.34
C ILE A 27 -10.10 -2.32 11.28
N HIS A 28 -9.77 -2.46 12.57
CA HIS A 28 -10.06 -1.39 13.52
C HIS A 28 -9.24 -0.13 13.17
N PRO A 29 -9.87 1.05 13.15
CA PRO A 29 -9.14 2.29 12.77
C PRO A 29 -7.88 2.57 13.59
N GLU A 30 -7.83 2.12 14.84
CA GLU A 30 -6.65 2.31 15.68
C GLU A 30 -5.50 1.36 15.35
N ASP A 31 -5.76 0.32 14.55
CA ASP A 31 -4.76 -0.67 14.19
C ASP A 31 -3.99 -0.34 12.92
N ILE A 32 -4.34 0.76 12.27
CA ILE A 32 -3.68 1.18 11.01
C ILE A 32 -3.62 2.69 10.96
N GLU A 33 -2.43 3.23 10.66
CA GLU A 33 -2.25 4.67 10.54
C GLU A 33 -1.30 5.02 9.41
N SER A 34 -1.47 6.22 8.87
CA SER A 34 -0.59 6.77 7.85
C SER A 34 0.73 7.18 8.50
N ARG A 35 1.86 6.75 7.92
CA ARG A 35 3.18 7.15 8.40
C ARG A 35 3.39 8.64 8.11
N PRO A 36 3.96 9.40 9.05
CA PRO A 36 4.28 10.81 8.78
C PRO A 36 5.18 10.96 7.57
N MET A 37 4.88 11.96 6.75
CA MET A 37 5.66 12.22 5.53
C MET A 37 7.10 12.55 5.88
N GLY A 38 8.02 11.97 5.12
CA GLY A 38 9.45 12.19 5.32
C GLY A 38 10.11 11.21 6.27
N SER A 39 9.37 10.37 6.96
CA SER A 39 9.97 9.31 7.77
C SER A 39 10.15 8.04 6.93
N GLY A 40 11.13 7.23 7.29
CA GLY A 40 11.42 5.99 6.56
C GLY A 40 10.48 4.86 6.95
N GLY A 41 10.39 3.84 6.10
CA GLY A 41 9.58 2.66 6.32
C GLY A 41 8.33 2.64 5.44
N GLU A 42 7.48 1.65 5.65
CA GLU A 42 6.23 1.51 4.90
C GLU A 42 5.28 2.66 5.17
N ASP A 43 4.45 2.99 4.20
CA ASP A 43 3.60 4.19 4.28
C ASP A 43 2.38 4.03 5.17
N LEU A 44 1.90 2.81 5.40
CA LEU A 44 0.87 2.54 6.38
C LEU A 44 1.44 1.64 7.47
N ILE A 45 1.33 2.10 8.71
CA ILE A 45 1.81 1.36 9.88
C ILE A 45 0.64 0.55 10.42
N MET A 46 0.83 -0.77 10.53
CA MET A 46 -0.25 -1.65 10.95
C MET A 46 0.13 -2.43 12.21
N ALA A 47 -0.81 -2.49 13.15
CA ALA A 47 -0.73 -3.37 14.30
C ALA A 47 -0.92 -4.83 13.85
N ARG A 48 -0.57 -5.76 14.72
CA ARG A 48 -0.64 -7.20 14.42
C ARG A 48 -2.02 -7.63 13.91
N ALA A 49 -3.09 -7.17 14.55
CA ALA A 49 -4.45 -7.55 14.15
C ALA A 49 -4.76 -7.11 12.71
N ALA A 50 -4.29 -5.93 12.31
CA ALA A 50 -4.46 -5.46 10.93
C ALA A 50 -3.62 -6.30 9.96
N ARG A 51 -2.39 -6.66 10.35
CA ARG A 51 -1.51 -7.51 9.55
C ARG A 51 -2.10 -8.88 9.27
N GLU A 52 -2.84 -9.43 10.21
CA GLU A 52 -3.51 -10.72 10.02
C GLU A 52 -4.59 -10.65 8.95
N LYS A 53 -5.24 -9.49 8.81
CA LYS A 53 -6.28 -9.27 7.80
C LYS A 53 -5.71 -8.80 6.47
N PHE A 54 -4.58 -8.11 6.49
CA PHE A 54 -3.96 -7.57 5.29
C PHE A 54 -2.42 -7.65 5.42
N PRO A 55 -1.83 -8.82 5.12
CA PRO A 55 -0.41 -9.07 5.38
C PRO A 55 0.51 -8.49 4.30
N PHE A 56 0.35 -7.21 4.01
CA PHE A 56 1.10 -6.51 2.97
C PHE A 56 1.84 -5.32 3.54
N SER A 57 2.99 -5.02 2.96
CA SER A 57 3.71 -3.78 3.22
C SER A 57 3.38 -2.81 2.10
N ILE A 58 2.94 -1.63 2.46
CA ILE A 58 2.30 -0.71 1.51
C ILE A 58 3.18 0.50 1.24
N GLU A 59 3.47 0.74 -0.02
CA GLU A 59 4.12 1.96 -0.52
C GLU A 59 3.12 2.71 -1.37
N CYS A 60 2.95 4.01 -1.13
CA CYS A 60 2.01 4.84 -1.89
C CYS A 60 2.75 5.86 -2.74
N LYS A 61 2.41 5.94 -4.02
CA LYS A 61 2.99 6.89 -4.97
C LYS A 61 1.89 7.66 -5.68
N ASN A 62 1.74 8.93 -5.36
CA ASN A 62 0.76 9.83 -5.98
C ASN A 62 1.53 10.91 -6.74
N GLN A 63 1.89 10.64 -7.98
CA GLN A 63 2.70 11.53 -8.78
C GLN A 63 2.42 11.32 -10.27
N GLU A 64 2.65 12.37 -11.08
CA GLU A 64 2.34 12.35 -12.51
C GLU A 64 3.27 11.48 -13.32
N SER A 65 4.50 11.32 -12.87
CA SER A 65 5.48 10.46 -13.52
C SER A 65 6.22 9.68 -12.44
N GLY A 66 6.72 8.54 -12.81
CA GLY A 66 7.47 7.71 -11.88
C GLY A 66 7.78 6.36 -12.50
N ASN A 67 8.69 5.68 -11.86
CA ASN A 67 9.13 4.36 -12.30
C ASN A 67 8.53 3.31 -11.37
N VAL A 68 7.65 2.48 -11.91
CA VAL A 68 6.95 1.43 -11.16
C VAL A 68 7.94 0.47 -10.52
N TRP A 69 8.99 0.09 -11.24
CA TRP A 69 9.98 -0.85 -10.74
C TRP A 69 10.80 -0.27 -9.59
N LYS A 70 11.16 1.01 -9.66
CA LYS A 70 11.82 1.69 -8.54
C LYS A 70 10.92 1.78 -7.31
N ALA A 71 9.63 2.07 -7.52
CA ALA A 71 8.67 2.11 -6.43
C ALA A 71 8.55 0.74 -5.77
N MET A 72 8.52 -0.33 -6.56
CA MET A 72 8.48 -1.70 -6.04
C MET A 72 9.76 -2.06 -5.28
N GLU A 73 10.93 -1.63 -5.76
CA GLU A 73 12.19 -1.83 -5.04
C GLU A 73 12.14 -1.18 -3.66
N GLN A 74 11.60 0.04 -3.59
CA GLN A 74 11.43 0.74 -2.31
C GLN A 74 10.45 0.00 -1.39
N ALA A 75 9.35 -0.48 -1.94
CA ALA A 75 8.38 -1.27 -1.19
C ALA A 75 9.02 -2.54 -0.64
N GLN A 76 9.82 -3.23 -1.45
CA GLN A 76 10.53 -4.45 -1.04
C GLN A 76 11.54 -4.16 0.07
N ALA A 77 12.26 -3.04 -0.03
CA ALA A 77 13.23 -2.66 1.00
C ALA A 77 12.59 -2.43 2.36
N ASN A 78 11.34 -1.96 2.38
CA ASN A 78 10.60 -1.66 3.61
C ASN A 78 9.70 -2.80 4.07
N ALA A 79 9.58 -3.87 3.30
CA ALA A 79 8.54 -4.89 3.50
C ALA A 79 8.83 -5.87 4.64
N LYS A 80 10.08 -6.01 5.03
CA LYS A 80 10.48 -7.07 5.96
C LYS A 80 10.01 -8.43 5.42
N HIS A 81 9.18 -9.14 6.16
CA HIS A 81 8.65 -10.43 5.74
C HIS A 81 7.23 -10.37 5.17
N TYR A 82 6.67 -9.17 5.04
CA TYR A 82 5.34 -9.00 4.44
C TYR A 82 5.46 -8.82 2.92
N THR A 83 4.39 -9.10 2.22
CA THR A 83 4.35 -8.94 0.77
C THR A 83 4.30 -7.46 0.39
N PRO A 84 5.27 -6.96 -0.39
CA PRO A 84 5.24 -5.56 -0.81
C PRO A 84 4.23 -5.30 -1.91
N ILE A 85 3.52 -4.19 -1.79
CA ILE A 85 2.65 -3.68 -2.85
C ILE A 85 2.87 -2.18 -3.00
N VAL A 86 2.59 -1.66 -4.18
CA VAL A 86 2.62 -0.23 -4.45
C VAL A 86 1.22 0.22 -4.84
N VAL A 87 0.69 1.21 -4.12
CA VAL A 87 -0.55 1.86 -4.49
C VAL A 87 -0.17 3.11 -5.28
N MET A 88 -0.54 3.16 -6.55
CA MET A 88 -0.13 4.22 -7.46
C MET A 88 -1.32 5.04 -7.95
N LYS A 89 -1.11 6.33 -8.04
CA LYS A 89 -2.11 7.25 -8.56
C LYS A 89 -1.43 8.43 -9.24
N LYS A 90 -2.06 8.95 -10.29
CA LYS A 90 -1.74 10.27 -10.86
C LYS A 90 -3.03 11.05 -11.00
N ASN A 91 -2.92 12.34 -11.35
CA ASN A 91 -4.07 13.22 -11.46
C ASN A 91 -5.11 12.66 -12.42
N ASN A 92 -6.38 12.73 -12.02
CA ASN A 92 -7.53 12.30 -12.83
C ASN A 92 -7.59 10.80 -13.14
N GLU A 93 -6.77 9.99 -12.46
CA GLU A 93 -6.78 8.54 -12.64
C GLU A 93 -7.17 7.85 -11.33
N LYS A 94 -7.75 6.67 -11.46
CA LYS A 94 -8.07 5.83 -10.29
C LYS A 94 -6.79 5.24 -9.71
N PRO A 95 -6.71 5.10 -8.37
CA PRO A 95 -5.58 4.38 -7.77
C PRO A 95 -5.54 2.93 -8.23
N LEU A 96 -4.34 2.43 -8.43
CA LEU A 96 -4.08 1.04 -8.81
C LEU A 96 -3.15 0.41 -7.79
N VAL A 97 -3.26 -0.91 -7.64
CA VAL A 97 -2.30 -1.69 -6.84
C VAL A 97 -1.36 -2.42 -7.78
N VAL A 98 -0.07 -2.29 -7.55
CA VAL A 98 0.96 -3.02 -8.29
C VAL A 98 1.52 -4.09 -7.35
N ILE A 99 1.57 -5.32 -7.84
CA ILE A 99 2.08 -6.45 -7.08
C ILE A 99 2.90 -7.33 -8.03
N ASP A 100 3.89 -8.05 -7.50
CA ASP A 100 4.67 -9.02 -8.25
C ASP A 100 3.73 -10.06 -8.88
N ALA A 101 3.94 -10.35 -10.16
CA ALA A 101 3.04 -11.24 -10.90
C ALA A 101 2.99 -12.66 -10.33
N GLU A 102 4.13 -13.20 -9.94
CA GLU A 102 4.17 -14.56 -9.38
C GLU A 102 3.49 -14.61 -8.01
N VAL A 103 3.72 -13.60 -7.19
CA VAL A 103 3.06 -13.47 -5.88
C VAL A 103 1.55 -13.37 -6.06
N PHE A 104 1.10 -12.60 -7.04
CA PHE A 104 -0.33 -12.48 -7.33
C PHE A 104 -0.94 -13.84 -7.69
N VAL A 105 -0.28 -14.60 -8.55
CA VAL A 105 -0.76 -15.93 -8.95
C VAL A 105 -0.78 -16.88 -7.76
N ASP A 106 0.24 -16.83 -6.91
CA ASP A 106 0.26 -17.64 -5.68
C ASP A 106 -0.92 -17.33 -4.76
N MET A 107 -1.28 -16.05 -4.65
CA MET A 107 -2.44 -15.63 -3.85
C MET A 107 -3.73 -16.20 -4.42
N VAL A 108 -3.88 -16.20 -5.74
CA VAL A 108 -5.05 -16.77 -6.40
C VAL A 108 -5.11 -18.29 -6.17
N ALA A 109 -3.97 -18.97 -6.24
CA ALA A 109 -3.89 -20.40 -5.98
C ALA A 109 -4.33 -20.72 -4.54
N ASP A 110 -3.86 -19.94 -3.56
CA ASP A 110 -4.25 -20.10 -2.17
C ASP A 110 -5.76 -19.89 -1.99
N LEU A 111 -6.32 -18.91 -2.68
CA LEU A 111 -7.76 -18.63 -2.62
C LEU A 111 -8.55 -19.80 -3.20
N GLN A 112 -8.11 -20.39 -4.29
CA GLN A 112 -8.75 -21.56 -4.88
C GLN A 112 -8.76 -22.75 -3.91
N ASP A 113 -7.64 -23.00 -3.23
CA ASP A 113 -7.54 -24.06 -2.25
C ASP A 113 -8.55 -23.90 -1.10
N LYS A 114 -8.78 -22.65 -0.68
CA LYS A 114 -9.75 -22.36 0.38
C LYS A 114 -11.20 -22.49 -0.06
N LEU A 115 -11.46 -22.34 -1.36
CA LEU A 115 -12.81 -22.44 -1.92
C LEU A 115 -13.18 -23.87 -2.31
N LEU A 116 -12.23 -24.75 -2.39
CA LEU A 116 -12.46 -26.17 -2.66
C LEU A 116 -12.62 -26.94 -1.35
#